data_7da7ee1cc589b6177ff29cf73e34ee35
#
_entry.id   7da7ee1cc589b6177ff29cf73e34ee35
#
_cell.length_a   1.000
_cell.length_b   1.000
_cell.length_c   1.000
_cell.angle_alpha   90.00
_cell.angle_beta   90.00
_cell.angle_gamma   90.00
#
_symmetry.space_group_name_H-M   'P 1'
#
loop_
_entity.id
_entity.type
_entity.pdbx_description
1 polymer ?
#
loop_
_entity_poly.entity_id
_entity_poly.type
_entity_poly.pdbx_seq_one_letter_code
_entity_poly.pdbx_strand_id
1 'polypeptide(L)'
;MSQIKRQYLRLEDITEKTYLTQGDVWGAIEDNALSLCALINATELGAFHPKYRGVVAIFDYQGTVRLTRSVSKSFASSLAPQRCKNMVILQPENIQRWKTVLERFPNATEAAFPYQELRLSLPEQAFLAQGQISASLTAKSVFGHLLNTIDSIIPNQFDALTQQYPKQAAQRLNITPITVESTELRVNVDDLVTTFGEGVWRVNGYDSVNSTVGVRTDLRLDAVHQRILIHPIAQIAYRVLESNPNAKANKIWNLIRSEVNQNGAQRVFDTDSVIDEMTLDHVTWFGRGDAENSMSYDSFRKNTLVDVRELIRRK
;
A
#
# COMPACT_ATOMS: atom_id res chain seq x y z
N MET A 1 36.04 2.99 3.94
CA MET A 1 34.90 2.30 4.63
C MET A 1 33.64 2.93 4.11
N SER A 2 32.80 2.20 3.36
CA SER A 2 31.51 2.74 2.93
C SER A 2 30.62 2.87 4.16
N GLN A 3 30.21 4.09 4.48
CA GLN A 3 29.20 4.34 5.50
C GLN A 3 27.91 3.65 5.04
N ILE A 4 27.43 2.69 5.82
CA ILE A 4 26.12 2.07 5.60
C ILE A 4 25.09 3.18 5.84
N LYS A 5 24.55 3.73 4.75
CA LYS A 5 23.50 4.76 4.82
C LYS A 5 22.23 4.09 5.36
N ARG A 6 21.84 4.44 6.59
CA ARG A 6 20.60 3.92 7.17
C ARG A 6 19.42 4.42 6.35
N GLN A 7 18.60 3.51 5.87
CA GLN A 7 17.41 3.85 5.08
C GLN A 7 16.21 4.23 5.95
N TYR A 8 16.19 3.77 7.20
CA TYR A 8 15.10 3.99 8.14
C TYR A 8 15.63 4.47 9.49
N LEU A 9 14.93 5.42 10.10
CA LEU A 9 15.16 5.91 11.45
C LEU A 9 14.03 5.49 12.37
N ARG A 10 14.35 5.23 13.63
CA ARG A 10 13.36 5.10 14.69
C ARG A 10 12.79 6.48 15.00
N LEU A 11 11.53 6.54 15.42
CA LEU A 11 10.92 7.81 15.83
C LEU A 11 11.66 8.49 17.00
N GLU A 12 12.17 7.70 17.92
CA GLU A 12 12.98 8.15 19.06
C GLU A 12 14.32 8.77 18.63
N ASP A 13 14.92 8.27 17.53
CA ASP A 13 16.20 8.75 17.01
C ASP A 13 16.08 10.10 16.23
N ILE A 14 14.86 10.53 15.89
CA ILE A 14 14.65 11.70 15.01
C ILE A 14 15.23 12.97 15.64
N THR A 15 14.89 13.25 16.89
CA THR A 15 15.34 14.45 17.60
C THR A 15 16.85 14.48 17.86
N GLU A 16 17.48 13.30 17.94
CA GLU A 16 18.94 13.20 18.09
C GLU A 16 19.66 13.45 16.77
N LYS A 17 19.16 12.91 15.66
CA LYS A 17 19.85 12.91 14.36
C LYS A 17 19.44 14.02 13.43
N THR A 18 18.31 14.68 13.72
CA THR A 18 17.75 15.76 12.90
C THR A 18 17.47 16.99 13.74
N TYR A 19 17.20 18.12 13.07
CA TYR A 19 16.68 19.32 13.73
C TYR A 19 15.17 19.28 13.96
N LEU A 20 14.50 18.20 13.50
CA LEU A 20 13.06 18.02 13.65
C LEU A 20 12.72 17.58 15.06
N THR A 21 11.59 18.05 15.53
CA THR A 21 10.91 17.51 16.71
C THR A 21 10.00 16.35 16.31
N GLN A 22 9.58 15.54 17.27
CA GLN A 22 8.54 14.56 17.01
C GLN A 22 7.23 15.21 16.55
N GLY A 23 6.92 16.42 17.05
CA GLY A 23 5.75 17.19 16.64
C GLY A 23 5.77 17.56 15.16
N ASP A 24 6.93 17.91 14.59
CA ASP A 24 7.06 18.21 13.16
C ASP A 24 6.74 16.97 12.31
N VAL A 25 7.19 15.80 12.76
CA VAL A 25 6.92 14.53 12.08
C VAL A 25 5.43 14.16 12.17
N TRP A 26 4.82 14.32 13.35
CA TRP A 26 3.40 14.06 13.51
C TRP A 26 2.55 15.03 12.68
N GLY A 27 2.88 16.30 12.66
CA GLY A 27 2.22 17.29 11.79
C GLY A 27 2.30 16.93 10.32
N ALA A 28 3.48 16.49 9.83
CA ALA A 28 3.64 16.04 8.44
C ALA A 28 2.81 14.78 8.12
N ILE A 29 2.61 13.89 9.10
CA ILE A 29 1.76 12.70 8.95
C ILE A 29 0.28 13.11 8.89
N GLU A 30 -0.16 14.01 9.77
CA GLU A 30 -1.53 14.54 9.78
C GLU A 30 -1.86 15.26 8.47
N ASP A 31 -0.90 15.97 7.89
CA ASP A 31 -1.00 16.65 6.59
C ASP A 31 -0.86 15.71 5.38
N ASN A 32 -0.70 14.39 5.58
CA ASN A 32 -0.42 13.38 4.57
C ASN A 32 0.88 13.62 3.75
N ALA A 33 1.79 14.43 4.22
CA ALA A 33 3.09 14.67 3.60
C ALA A 33 4.07 13.52 3.87
N LEU A 34 3.89 12.82 4.99
CA LEU A 34 4.73 11.71 5.41
C LEU A 34 3.87 10.49 5.80
N SER A 35 4.37 9.28 5.53
CA SER A 35 3.78 8.03 6.00
C SER A 35 4.77 7.27 6.87
N LEU A 36 4.27 6.64 7.93
CA LEU A 36 5.10 5.80 8.79
C LEU A 36 5.45 4.48 8.10
N CYS A 37 6.59 3.96 8.47
CA CYS A 37 6.99 2.58 8.23
C CYS A 37 6.97 1.81 9.56
N ALA A 38 6.95 0.48 9.49
CA ALA A 38 7.11 -0.39 10.66
C ALA A 38 8.02 -1.56 10.34
N LEU A 39 8.81 -1.98 11.30
CA LEU A 39 9.58 -3.21 11.21
C LEU A 39 8.71 -4.34 11.73
N ILE A 40 8.36 -5.30 10.88
CA ILE A 40 7.48 -6.41 11.23
C ILE A 40 8.17 -7.76 11.06
N ASN A 41 7.68 -8.74 11.78
CA ASN A 41 7.96 -10.16 11.58
C ASN A 41 6.61 -10.89 11.58
N ALA A 42 6.13 -11.25 10.40
CA ALA A 42 4.80 -11.82 10.23
C ALA A 42 4.81 -13.00 9.26
N THR A 43 3.98 -13.98 9.55
CA THR A 43 3.78 -15.16 8.71
C THR A 43 2.44 -15.10 8.00
N GLU A 44 2.34 -15.77 6.86
CA GLU A 44 1.09 -15.98 6.12
C GLU A 44 0.41 -14.69 5.68
N LEU A 45 1.19 -13.66 5.34
CA LEU A 45 0.66 -12.44 4.73
C LEU A 45 0.12 -12.71 3.33
N GLY A 46 -0.94 -12.02 2.94
CA GLY A 46 -1.50 -12.10 1.59
C GLY A 46 -0.88 -11.07 0.65
N ALA A 47 -0.29 -11.51 -0.46
CA ALA A 47 0.14 -10.60 -1.53
C ALA A 47 -1.08 -10.18 -2.34
N PHE A 48 -1.47 -8.91 -2.28
CA PHE A 48 -2.59 -8.38 -3.03
C PHE A 48 -2.13 -7.85 -4.39
N HIS A 49 -2.80 -8.27 -5.45
CA HIS A 49 -2.50 -7.80 -6.80
C HIS A 49 -3.64 -6.95 -7.35
N PRO A 50 -3.43 -5.63 -7.62
CA PRO A 50 -4.49 -4.70 -8.02
C PRO A 50 -5.21 -5.13 -9.30
N LYS A 51 -4.48 -5.59 -10.32
CA LYS A 51 -5.05 -6.05 -11.61
C LYS A 51 -6.06 -7.19 -11.43
N TYR A 52 -5.79 -8.11 -10.49
CA TYR A 52 -6.64 -9.27 -10.23
C TYR A 52 -7.63 -9.03 -9.07
N ARG A 53 -7.57 -7.85 -8.44
CA ARG A 53 -8.42 -7.44 -7.30
C ARG A 53 -8.51 -8.51 -6.21
N GLY A 54 -7.39 -9.18 -5.92
CA GLY A 54 -7.38 -10.26 -4.94
C GLY A 54 -5.98 -10.67 -4.50
N VAL A 55 -5.96 -11.53 -3.50
CA VAL A 55 -4.73 -12.17 -3.02
C VAL A 55 -4.27 -13.18 -4.07
N VAL A 56 -3.02 -13.13 -4.45
CA VAL A 56 -2.41 -14.01 -5.47
C VAL A 56 -1.36 -14.95 -4.90
N ALA A 57 -0.81 -14.63 -3.72
CA ALA A 57 0.14 -15.47 -3.02
C ALA A 57 0.07 -15.26 -1.52
N ILE A 58 0.61 -16.22 -0.78
CA ILE A 58 0.80 -16.17 0.68
C ILE A 58 2.28 -16.33 0.95
N PHE A 59 2.80 -15.52 1.89
CA PHE A 59 4.22 -15.48 2.18
C PHE A 59 4.50 -15.10 3.64
N ASP A 60 5.71 -15.40 4.09
CA ASP A 60 6.25 -14.92 5.35
C ASP A 60 7.19 -13.75 5.09
N TYR A 61 7.26 -12.82 6.02
CA TYR A 61 8.06 -11.61 5.84
C TYR A 61 8.68 -11.13 7.15
N GLN A 62 9.97 -10.79 7.07
CA GLN A 62 10.68 -10.12 8.15
C GLN A 62 11.40 -8.89 7.58
N GLY A 63 10.87 -7.71 7.82
CA GLY A 63 11.43 -6.48 7.25
C GLY A 63 10.56 -5.26 7.45
N THR A 64 10.90 -4.19 6.75
CA THR A 64 10.21 -2.92 6.85
C THR A 64 9.03 -2.87 5.88
N VAL A 65 7.87 -2.47 6.40
CA VAL A 65 6.66 -2.18 5.63
C VAL A 65 6.32 -0.71 5.73
N ARG A 66 5.67 -0.15 4.71
CA ARG A 66 5.01 1.15 4.79
C ARG A 66 3.57 0.96 5.24
N LEU A 67 3.19 1.71 6.27
CA LEU A 67 1.83 1.72 6.79
C LEU A 67 0.92 2.58 5.90
N THR A 68 -0.38 2.27 5.92
CA THR A 68 -1.37 3.12 5.24
C THR A 68 -1.44 4.49 5.91
N ARG A 69 -1.88 5.50 5.19
CA ARG A 69 -2.04 6.86 5.75
C ARG A 69 -2.98 6.90 6.94
N SER A 70 -4.08 6.13 6.87
CA SER A 70 -5.03 6.05 7.97
C SER A 70 -4.40 5.49 9.26
N VAL A 71 -3.62 4.43 9.14
CA VAL A 71 -2.90 3.85 10.29
C VAL A 71 -1.81 4.79 10.79
N SER A 72 -1.07 5.46 9.89
CA SER A 72 -0.07 6.47 10.27
C SER A 72 -0.70 7.61 11.06
N LYS A 73 -1.87 8.13 10.63
CA LYS A 73 -2.63 9.15 11.37
C LYS A 73 -3.18 8.64 12.71
N SER A 74 -3.62 7.39 12.77
CA SER A 74 -4.05 6.80 14.04
C SER A 74 -2.92 6.78 15.07
N PHE A 75 -1.67 6.52 14.64
CA PHE A 75 -0.50 6.64 15.51
C PHE A 75 -0.20 8.10 15.91
N ALA A 76 -0.42 9.08 15.03
CA ALA A 76 -0.26 10.50 15.38
C ALA A 76 -1.27 10.93 16.46
N SER A 77 -2.48 10.38 16.42
CA SER A 77 -3.52 10.66 17.41
C SER A 77 -3.33 9.88 18.73
N SER A 78 -2.75 8.68 18.66
CA SER A 78 -2.55 7.80 19.81
C SER A 78 -1.42 6.82 19.54
N LEU A 79 -0.43 6.77 20.43
CA LEU A 79 0.69 5.82 20.36
C LEU A 79 0.30 4.38 20.79
N ALA A 80 -0.98 4.12 20.96
CA ALA A 80 -1.47 2.77 21.25
C ALA A 80 -1.26 1.84 20.04
N PRO A 81 -1.11 0.53 20.28
CA PRO A 81 -0.97 -0.45 19.20
C PRO A 81 -2.08 -0.35 18.16
N GLN A 82 -1.73 -0.37 16.88
CA GLN A 82 -2.67 -0.23 15.77
C GLN A 82 -2.81 -1.54 14.99
N ARG A 83 -4.03 -1.82 14.55
CA ARG A 83 -4.35 -2.98 13.71
C ARG A 83 -4.22 -2.62 12.22
N CYS A 84 -3.28 -3.26 11.54
CA CYS A 84 -2.96 -3.02 10.14
C CYS A 84 -3.50 -4.18 9.28
N LYS A 85 -4.52 -3.91 8.47
CA LYS A 85 -5.04 -4.88 7.51
C LYS A 85 -4.26 -4.85 6.20
N ASN A 86 -3.81 -3.67 5.78
CA ASN A 86 -3.13 -3.44 4.52
C ASN A 86 -1.82 -2.70 4.77
N MET A 87 -0.77 -3.07 4.00
CA MET A 87 0.56 -2.48 4.10
C MET A 87 1.31 -2.66 2.79
N VAL A 88 2.39 -1.90 2.58
CA VAL A 88 3.27 -2.06 1.43
C VAL A 88 4.56 -2.72 1.87
N ILE A 89 4.90 -3.84 1.28
CA ILE A 89 6.19 -4.51 1.44
C ILE A 89 7.24 -3.68 0.72
N LEU A 90 8.28 -3.24 1.45
CA LEU A 90 9.33 -2.38 0.89
C LEU A 90 10.59 -3.14 0.47
N GLN A 91 10.80 -4.33 1.01
CA GLN A 91 11.99 -5.16 0.83
C GLN A 91 11.58 -6.58 0.38
N PRO A 92 11.18 -6.76 -0.90
CA PRO A 92 10.73 -8.06 -1.41
C PRO A 92 11.75 -9.20 -1.24
N GLU A 93 13.03 -8.87 -1.20
CA GLU A 93 14.14 -9.81 -0.98
C GLU A 93 14.08 -10.53 0.38
N ASN A 94 13.34 -9.98 1.33
CA ASN A 94 13.17 -10.57 2.67
C ASN A 94 11.96 -11.53 2.76
N ILE A 95 11.31 -11.79 1.64
CA ILE A 95 10.15 -12.68 1.58
C ILE A 95 10.59 -14.13 1.62
N GLN A 96 9.85 -14.92 2.39
CA GLN A 96 10.01 -16.36 2.48
C GLN A 96 8.70 -17.07 2.16
N ARG A 97 8.79 -18.33 1.71
CA ARG A 97 7.65 -19.23 1.49
C ARG A 97 6.57 -18.69 0.55
N TRP A 98 6.96 -18.05 -0.54
CA TRP A 98 6.02 -17.57 -1.56
C TRP A 98 5.26 -18.76 -2.21
N LYS A 99 3.94 -18.84 -1.97
CA LYS A 99 3.05 -19.92 -2.44
C LYS A 99 1.70 -19.37 -2.87
N THR A 100 0.98 -20.08 -3.73
CA THR A 100 -0.42 -19.77 -4.00
C THR A 100 -1.31 -20.04 -2.78
N VAL A 101 -2.54 -19.55 -2.79
CA VAL A 101 -3.47 -19.70 -1.67
C VAL A 101 -3.78 -21.18 -1.41
N LEU A 102 -4.08 -21.96 -2.47
CA LEU A 102 -4.39 -23.39 -2.33
C LEU A 102 -3.16 -24.25 -2.05
N GLU A 103 -1.97 -23.89 -2.55
CA GLU A 103 -0.72 -24.56 -2.16
C GLU A 103 -0.44 -24.43 -0.66
N ARG A 104 -0.86 -23.31 -0.04
CA ARG A 104 -0.71 -23.10 1.40
C ARG A 104 -1.85 -23.69 2.21
N PHE A 105 -3.08 -23.57 1.71
CA PHE A 105 -4.30 -24.07 2.36
C PHE A 105 -5.10 -25.01 1.44
N PRO A 106 -4.64 -26.25 1.22
CA PRO A 106 -5.25 -27.15 0.25
C PRO A 106 -6.68 -27.57 0.59
N ASN A 107 -7.10 -27.43 1.85
CA ASN A 107 -8.44 -27.76 2.33
C ASN A 107 -9.38 -26.55 2.38
N ALA A 108 -8.95 -25.40 1.86
CA ALA A 108 -9.79 -24.21 1.81
C ALA A 108 -10.91 -24.40 0.79
N THR A 109 -12.15 -24.31 1.25
CA THR A 109 -13.35 -24.39 0.41
C THR A 109 -14.02 -23.05 0.21
N GLU A 110 -13.76 -22.09 1.11
CA GLU A 110 -14.30 -20.74 1.09
C GLU A 110 -13.25 -19.75 1.55
N ALA A 111 -13.35 -18.49 1.07
CA ALA A 111 -12.56 -17.38 1.58
C ALA A 111 -13.46 -16.17 1.82
N ALA A 112 -13.18 -15.41 2.89
CA ALA A 112 -13.87 -14.16 3.20
C ALA A 112 -13.30 -12.96 2.41
N PHE A 113 -12.42 -13.22 1.45
CA PHE A 113 -11.76 -12.22 0.63
C PHE A 113 -11.54 -12.76 -0.80
N PRO A 114 -11.44 -11.91 -1.81
CA PRO A 114 -11.14 -12.34 -3.17
C PRO A 114 -9.69 -12.84 -3.26
N TYR A 115 -9.50 -13.96 -3.96
CA TYR A 115 -8.16 -14.48 -4.28
C TYR A 115 -8.14 -15.11 -5.67
N GLN A 116 -6.93 -15.29 -6.21
CA GLN A 116 -6.69 -15.87 -7.53
C GLN A 116 -5.59 -16.93 -7.44
N GLU A 117 -5.83 -18.11 -8.01
CA GLU A 117 -4.84 -19.20 -8.09
C GLU A 117 -3.91 -19.00 -9.28
N LEU A 118 -3.03 -18.02 -9.17
CA LEU A 118 -2.05 -17.68 -10.19
C LEU A 118 -0.65 -17.91 -9.65
N ARG A 119 0.15 -18.69 -10.36
CA ARG A 119 1.58 -18.86 -10.04
C ARG A 119 2.36 -17.67 -10.59
N LEU A 120 2.40 -16.60 -9.80
CA LEU A 120 3.20 -15.42 -10.09
C LEU A 120 4.60 -15.55 -9.46
N SER A 121 5.59 -15.02 -10.15
CA SER A 121 6.92 -14.85 -9.59
C SER A 121 6.87 -13.85 -8.43
N LEU A 122 7.86 -13.96 -7.52
CA LEU A 122 8.07 -12.97 -6.47
C LEU A 122 8.27 -11.58 -7.10
N PRO A 123 7.55 -10.54 -6.66
CA PRO A 123 7.76 -9.18 -7.14
C PRO A 123 9.17 -8.67 -6.81
N GLU A 124 9.80 -8.00 -7.75
CA GLU A 124 11.11 -7.34 -7.53
C GLU A 124 10.97 -5.96 -6.88
N GLN A 125 9.78 -5.38 -6.95
CA GLN A 125 9.48 -4.04 -6.44
C GLN A 125 8.50 -4.09 -5.27
N ALA A 126 8.41 -2.98 -4.55
CA ALA A 126 7.45 -2.82 -3.47
C ALA A 126 6.02 -3.10 -3.93
N PHE A 127 5.25 -3.84 -3.15
CA PHE A 127 3.90 -4.25 -3.49
C PHE A 127 2.98 -4.26 -2.27
N LEU A 128 1.68 -4.29 -2.53
CA LEU A 128 0.65 -4.29 -1.50
C LEU A 128 0.50 -5.67 -0.88
N ALA A 129 0.49 -5.71 0.44
CA ALA A 129 0.19 -6.90 1.23
C ALA A 129 -1.00 -6.67 2.15
N GLN A 130 -1.73 -7.73 2.39
CA GLN A 130 -2.81 -7.79 3.37
C GLN A 130 -2.37 -8.55 4.61
N GLY A 131 -3.12 -8.38 5.70
CA GLY A 131 -2.86 -9.00 6.98
C GLY A 131 -2.72 -10.52 6.89
N GLN A 132 -2.56 -11.15 8.02
CA GLN A 132 -2.32 -12.58 8.14
C GLN A 132 -3.52 -13.40 7.69
N ILE A 133 -3.31 -14.33 6.78
CA ILE A 133 -4.33 -15.28 6.31
C ILE A 133 -4.34 -16.49 7.22
N SER A 134 -5.50 -16.83 7.73
CA SER A 134 -5.71 -17.97 8.61
C SER A 134 -6.89 -18.82 8.15
N ALA A 135 -6.81 -20.11 8.41
CA ALA A 135 -7.88 -21.06 8.14
C ALA A 135 -8.68 -21.32 9.41
N SER A 136 -10.00 -21.23 9.33
CA SER A 136 -10.93 -21.65 10.39
C SER A 136 -11.83 -22.78 9.88
N LEU A 137 -12.23 -23.67 10.78
CA LEU A 137 -13.19 -24.72 10.42
C LEU A 137 -14.55 -24.08 10.08
N THR A 138 -15.18 -24.55 9.01
CA THR A 138 -16.56 -24.12 8.69
C THR A 138 -17.56 -24.73 9.68
N ALA A 139 -18.64 -24.01 10.00
CA ALA A 139 -19.67 -24.52 10.90
C ALA A 139 -20.24 -25.87 10.44
N LYS A 140 -20.35 -26.09 9.12
CA LYS A 140 -20.78 -27.38 8.54
C LYS A 140 -19.82 -28.51 8.87
N SER A 141 -18.50 -28.26 8.92
CA SER A 141 -17.51 -29.28 9.26
C SER A 141 -17.50 -29.61 10.74
N VAL A 142 -17.74 -28.62 11.59
CA VAL A 142 -17.87 -28.81 13.05
C VAL A 142 -19.10 -29.66 13.37
N PHE A 143 -20.26 -29.41 12.75
CA PHE A 143 -21.45 -30.24 12.89
C PHE A 143 -21.25 -31.65 12.34
N GLY A 144 -20.57 -31.80 11.21
CA GLY A 144 -20.22 -33.10 10.65
C GLY A 144 -19.33 -33.95 11.57
N HIS A 145 -18.34 -33.33 12.23
CA HIS A 145 -17.51 -34.00 13.22
C HIS A 145 -18.29 -34.34 14.50
N LEU A 146 -19.18 -33.47 14.99
CA LEU A 146 -20.07 -33.79 16.11
C LEU A 146 -21.01 -34.94 15.82
N LEU A 147 -21.64 -34.99 14.65
CA LEU A 147 -22.50 -36.08 14.22
C LEU A 147 -21.71 -37.40 14.11
N ASN A 148 -20.51 -37.38 13.51
CA ASN A 148 -19.67 -38.58 13.43
C ASN A 148 -19.19 -39.06 14.81
N THR A 149 -19.03 -38.18 15.77
CA THR A 149 -18.69 -38.53 17.17
C THR A 149 -19.89 -39.16 17.89
N ILE A 150 -21.10 -38.69 17.58
CA ILE A 150 -22.34 -39.30 18.14
C ILE A 150 -22.63 -40.66 17.49
N ASP A 151 -22.40 -40.82 16.19
CA ASP A 151 -22.54 -42.11 15.48
C ASP A 151 -21.52 -43.16 15.96
N SER A 152 -20.35 -42.75 16.47
CA SER A 152 -19.39 -43.69 17.06
C SER A 152 -19.81 -44.25 18.43
N ILE A 153 -20.85 -43.68 19.05
CA ILE A 153 -21.38 -44.11 20.36
C ILE A 153 -22.55 -45.10 20.17
N ILE A 154 -23.15 -45.17 18.98
CA ILE A 154 -24.26 -46.08 18.65
C ILE A 154 -23.77 -47.09 17.60
N PRO A 155 -23.42 -48.34 17.97
CA PRO A 155 -22.94 -49.31 16.99
C PRO A 155 -24.11 -49.84 16.15
N ASN A 156 -24.30 -49.34 14.97
CA ASN A 156 -25.18 -49.96 13.95
C ASN A 156 -24.48 -50.17 12.62
N GLN A 157 -24.68 -51.35 12.11
CA GLN A 157 -24.05 -52.14 11.03
C GLN A 157 -24.07 -51.48 9.62
N PHE A 158 -23.91 -50.18 9.45
CA PHE A 158 -23.83 -49.54 8.13
C PHE A 158 -22.40 -49.14 7.71
N ASP A 159 -21.39 -49.48 8.47
CA ASP A 159 -20.03 -48.91 8.38
C ASP A 159 -19.04 -49.62 7.43
N ALA A 160 -19.45 -50.50 6.57
CA ALA A 160 -18.50 -51.19 5.66
C ALA A 160 -18.17 -50.35 4.39
N LEU A 161 -18.88 -49.27 4.09
CA LEU A 161 -18.71 -48.49 2.85
C LEU A 161 -18.18 -47.06 3.03
N THR A 162 -18.02 -46.55 4.25
CA THR A 162 -17.56 -45.19 4.53
C THR A 162 -16.13 -45.07 5.09
N GLN A 163 -15.40 -46.20 5.18
CA GLN A 163 -14.03 -46.23 5.73
C GLN A 163 -12.92 -45.76 4.77
N GLN A 164 -13.23 -45.16 3.66
CA GLN A 164 -12.19 -44.60 2.79
C GLN A 164 -12.25 -43.08 2.81
N TYR A 165 -11.22 -42.52 3.44
CA TYR A 165 -10.82 -41.10 3.59
C TYR A 165 -11.51 -40.33 4.73
N PRO A 166 -10.72 -39.86 5.72
CA PRO A 166 -11.19 -38.82 6.59
C PRO A 166 -11.45 -37.59 5.69
N LYS A 167 -12.72 -37.21 5.48
CA LYS A 167 -13.09 -35.98 4.79
C LYS A 167 -12.40 -34.87 5.54
N GLN A 168 -11.30 -34.35 4.97
CA GLN A 168 -10.56 -33.26 5.54
C GLN A 168 -11.58 -32.14 5.77
N ALA A 169 -11.63 -31.65 7.01
CA ALA A 169 -12.64 -30.67 7.40
C ALA A 169 -12.53 -29.42 6.55
N ALA A 170 -13.63 -29.04 5.92
CA ALA A 170 -13.70 -27.85 5.08
C ALA A 170 -13.27 -26.61 5.88
N GLN A 171 -12.37 -25.83 5.32
CA GLN A 171 -11.79 -24.64 5.96
C GLN A 171 -12.23 -23.38 5.25
N ARG A 172 -12.51 -22.34 6.02
CA ARG A 172 -12.75 -20.98 5.52
C ARG A 172 -11.55 -20.12 5.82
N LEU A 173 -11.06 -19.41 4.82
CA LEU A 173 -9.97 -18.47 4.96
C LEU A 173 -10.47 -17.10 5.39
N ASN A 174 -9.75 -16.48 6.31
CA ASN A 174 -10.01 -15.13 6.82
C ASN A 174 -8.71 -14.33 6.82
N ILE A 175 -8.82 -13.00 6.72
CA ILE A 175 -7.70 -12.08 6.90
C ILE A 175 -7.81 -11.46 8.30
N THR A 176 -6.76 -11.63 9.09
CA THR A 176 -6.62 -11.01 10.40
C THR A 176 -5.61 -9.87 10.30
N PRO A 177 -5.96 -8.63 10.69
CA PRO A 177 -4.99 -7.54 10.75
C PRO A 177 -3.82 -7.89 11.66
N ILE A 178 -2.61 -7.52 11.27
CA ILE A 178 -1.45 -7.57 12.17
C ILE A 178 -1.52 -6.39 13.16
N THR A 179 -1.00 -6.58 14.37
CA THR A 179 -0.84 -5.50 15.33
C THR A 179 0.57 -4.95 15.20
N VAL A 180 0.69 -3.62 15.11
CA VAL A 180 1.96 -2.89 15.07
C VAL A 180 2.06 -2.06 16.33
N GLU A 181 3.20 -2.17 17.02
CA GLU A 181 3.53 -1.43 18.24
C GLU A 181 4.25 -0.12 17.91
N SER A 182 4.15 0.87 18.78
CA SER A 182 4.85 2.15 18.61
C SER A 182 6.38 2.01 18.54
N THR A 183 6.95 1.02 19.21
CA THR A 183 8.40 0.72 19.19
C THR A 183 8.89 0.17 17.85
N GLU A 184 7.99 -0.37 17.04
CA GLU A 184 8.30 -0.89 15.71
C GLU A 184 8.31 0.20 14.65
N LEU A 185 7.80 1.41 14.97
CA LEU A 185 7.66 2.50 14.03
C LEU A 185 9.02 3.01 13.54
N ARG A 186 9.05 3.30 12.26
CA ARG A 186 10.20 3.84 11.54
C ARG A 186 9.74 4.95 10.60
N VAL A 187 10.67 5.83 10.28
CA VAL A 187 10.49 6.83 9.22
C VAL A 187 11.53 6.58 8.14
N ASN A 188 11.09 6.61 6.90
CA ASN A 188 12.01 6.48 5.76
C ASN A 188 12.82 7.78 5.63
N VAL A 189 14.13 7.63 5.49
CA VAL A 189 15.09 8.76 5.39
C VAL A 189 14.83 9.59 4.13
N ASP A 190 14.56 8.94 3.00
CA ASP A 190 14.31 9.65 1.75
C ASP A 190 12.96 10.39 1.79
N ASP A 191 11.94 9.81 2.45
CA ASP A 191 10.66 10.49 2.67
C ASP A 191 10.82 11.72 3.60
N LEU A 192 11.70 11.65 4.63
CA LEU A 192 12.04 12.80 5.48
C LEU A 192 12.73 13.91 4.67
N VAL A 193 13.72 13.56 3.88
CA VAL A 193 14.43 14.53 3.02
C VAL A 193 13.48 15.15 2.01
N THR A 194 12.61 14.35 1.42
CA THR A 194 11.60 14.85 0.46
C THR A 194 10.62 15.83 1.11
N THR A 195 10.25 15.57 2.38
CA THR A 195 9.25 16.39 3.10
C THR A 195 9.82 17.65 3.68
N PHE A 196 11.04 17.59 4.27
CA PHE A 196 11.63 18.67 5.06
C PHE A 196 12.89 19.27 4.43
N GLY A 197 13.45 18.68 3.37
CA GLY A 197 14.66 19.10 2.70
C GLY A 197 15.93 18.44 3.26
N GLU A 198 17.03 18.57 2.52
CA GLU A 198 18.33 17.98 2.89
C GLU A 198 18.95 18.60 4.16
N GLY A 199 18.63 19.83 4.49
CA GLY A 199 19.10 20.54 5.68
C GLY A 199 18.56 20.00 7.01
N VAL A 200 17.78 18.92 6.99
CA VAL A 200 17.14 18.33 8.17
C VAL A 200 18.12 17.68 9.14
N TRP A 201 19.32 17.29 8.67
CA TRP A 201 20.31 16.51 9.42
C TRP A 201 21.13 17.36 10.36
N ARG A 202 21.36 16.88 11.59
CA ARG A 202 22.37 17.44 12.48
C ARG A 202 23.74 16.99 12.00
N VAL A 203 24.59 17.92 11.65
CA VAL A 203 25.99 17.65 11.34
C VAL A 203 26.68 17.34 12.67
N ASN A 204 26.94 16.08 12.95
CA ASN A 204 27.85 15.72 14.04
C ASN A 204 29.22 16.33 13.70
N GLY A 205 29.69 17.25 14.56
CA GLY A 205 30.81 18.13 14.34
C GLY A 205 32.13 17.44 13.97
N TYR A 206 32.33 17.22 12.71
CA TYR A 206 33.59 17.12 11.96
C TYR A 206 33.23 17.24 10.48
N ASP A 207 33.63 18.33 9.88
CA ASP A 207 33.53 18.79 8.49
C ASP A 207 32.49 19.88 8.23
N SER A 208 32.68 21.02 8.91
CA SER A 208 32.14 22.28 8.43
C SER A 208 33.26 23.12 7.83
N VAL A 209 33.56 22.90 6.55
CA VAL A 209 34.14 23.96 5.68
C VAL A 209 33.59 23.78 4.28
N ASN A 210 32.93 24.83 3.81
CA ASN A 210 32.43 25.07 2.47
C ASN A 210 30.99 24.66 2.17
N SER A 211 30.05 25.48 2.56
CA SER A 211 28.95 25.89 1.70
C SER A 211 28.52 27.32 2.05
N THR A 212 29.12 28.23 1.33
CA THR A 212 28.81 29.65 1.30
C THR A 212 27.45 29.87 0.68
N VAL A 213 26.59 30.55 1.43
CA VAL A 213 25.61 31.55 0.99
C VAL A 213 25.25 31.54 -0.51
N GLY A 214 24.02 31.20 -0.82
CA GLY A 214 23.44 31.41 -2.14
C GLY A 214 21.94 31.17 -2.18
N VAL A 215 21.18 32.25 -2.01
CA VAL A 215 19.86 32.48 -2.64
C VAL A 215 18.65 31.73 -2.10
N ARG A 216 17.97 32.38 -1.16
CA ARG A 216 16.58 32.14 -0.75
C ARG A 216 15.61 32.76 -1.78
N THR A 217 15.41 32.16 -2.94
CA THR A 217 14.32 32.64 -3.84
C THR A 217 13.61 31.53 -4.63
N ASP A 218 14.14 30.30 -4.70
CA ASP A 218 13.58 29.25 -5.55
C ASP A 218 12.78 28.14 -4.82
N LEU A 219 12.76 28.13 -3.49
CA LEU A 219 12.14 27.03 -2.70
C LEU A 219 10.60 26.92 -2.83
N ARG A 220 9.91 27.97 -3.28
CA ARG A 220 8.45 27.92 -3.52
C ARG A 220 8.09 27.29 -4.86
N LEU A 221 8.96 27.37 -5.84
CA LEU A 221 8.72 26.85 -7.19
C LEU A 221 8.86 25.34 -7.25
N ASP A 222 9.87 24.78 -6.58
CA ASP A 222 10.12 23.33 -6.55
C ASP A 222 9.04 22.56 -5.79
N ALA A 223 8.49 23.13 -4.71
CA ALA A 223 7.42 22.48 -3.94
C ALA A 223 6.12 22.32 -4.74
N VAL A 224 5.79 23.26 -5.63
CA VAL A 224 4.62 23.15 -6.52
C VAL A 224 4.87 22.10 -7.60
N HIS A 225 6.08 22.06 -8.18
CA HIS A 225 6.47 21.05 -9.17
C HIS A 225 6.43 19.63 -8.58
N GLN A 226 6.95 19.42 -7.38
CA GLN A 226 6.94 18.14 -6.70
C GLN A 226 5.51 17.70 -6.33
N ARG A 227 4.64 18.62 -5.87
CA ARG A 227 3.24 18.28 -5.56
C ARG A 227 2.45 17.83 -6.78
N ILE A 228 2.65 18.45 -7.93
CA ILE A 228 1.98 18.09 -9.19
C ILE A 228 2.48 16.72 -9.66
N LEU A 229 3.78 16.44 -9.58
CA LEU A 229 4.37 15.17 -9.96
C LEU A 229 4.02 14.01 -9.01
N ILE A 230 3.57 14.30 -7.78
CA ILE A 230 3.16 13.28 -6.81
C ILE A 230 1.67 12.89 -6.97
N HIS A 231 0.82 13.81 -7.46
CA HIS A 231 -0.61 13.55 -7.58
C HIS A 231 -0.92 12.72 -8.82
N PRO A 232 -1.45 11.49 -8.70
CA PRO A 232 -1.61 10.58 -9.84
C PRO A 232 -2.45 11.16 -10.97
N ILE A 233 -3.59 11.80 -10.64
CA ILE A 233 -4.47 12.41 -11.64
C ILE A 233 -3.80 13.62 -12.34
N ALA A 234 -2.92 14.35 -11.63
CA ALA A 234 -2.15 15.42 -12.24
C ALA A 234 -1.09 14.90 -13.20
N GLN A 235 -0.44 13.78 -12.91
CA GLN A 235 0.51 13.13 -13.82
C GLN A 235 -0.19 12.64 -15.09
N ILE A 236 -1.36 12.04 -14.98
CA ILE A 236 -2.16 11.60 -16.12
C ILE A 236 -2.58 12.81 -16.95
N ALA A 237 -3.08 13.88 -16.32
CA ALA A 237 -3.45 15.11 -17.01
C ALA A 237 -2.25 15.78 -17.71
N TYR A 238 -1.06 15.71 -17.10
CA TYR A 238 0.18 16.20 -17.69
C TYR A 238 0.53 15.44 -18.98
N ARG A 239 0.49 14.10 -18.98
CA ARG A 239 0.75 13.27 -20.18
C ARG A 239 -0.26 13.57 -21.31
N VAL A 240 -1.54 13.80 -20.97
CA VAL A 240 -2.56 14.21 -21.94
C VAL A 240 -2.23 15.57 -22.54
N LEU A 241 -1.79 16.55 -21.74
CA LEU A 241 -1.44 17.89 -22.19
C LEU A 241 -0.12 17.92 -22.98
N GLU A 242 0.86 17.08 -22.67
CA GLU A 242 2.06 16.93 -23.51
C GLU A 242 1.69 16.50 -24.95
N SER A 243 0.73 15.58 -25.07
CA SER A 243 0.24 15.13 -26.39
C SER A 243 -0.76 16.09 -27.03
N ASN A 244 -1.48 16.89 -26.23
CA ASN A 244 -2.55 17.79 -26.66
C ASN A 244 -2.48 19.13 -25.90
N PRO A 245 -1.52 20.04 -26.15
CA PRO A 245 -1.25 21.23 -25.34
C PRO A 245 -2.44 22.18 -25.21
N ASN A 246 -3.28 22.27 -26.23
CA ASN A 246 -4.42 23.19 -26.28
C ASN A 246 -5.75 22.53 -25.87
N ALA A 247 -5.73 21.31 -25.32
CA ALA A 247 -6.96 20.60 -24.98
C ALA A 247 -7.73 21.33 -23.85
N LYS A 248 -9.04 21.51 -24.04
CA LYS A 248 -9.94 22.03 -22.99
C LYS A 248 -10.14 20.98 -21.90
N ALA A 249 -10.53 21.40 -20.69
CA ALA A 249 -10.71 20.52 -19.53
C ALA A 249 -11.62 19.31 -19.82
N ASN A 250 -12.76 19.56 -20.48
CA ASN A 250 -13.71 18.52 -20.85
C ASN A 250 -13.11 17.52 -21.86
N LYS A 251 -12.26 17.96 -22.78
CA LYS A 251 -11.58 17.07 -23.73
C LYS A 251 -10.58 16.18 -23.02
N ILE A 252 -9.79 16.75 -22.09
CA ILE A 252 -8.83 15.98 -21.27
C ILE A 252 -9.57 14.92 -20.45
N TRP A 253 -10.62 15.32 -19.74
CA TRP A 253 -11.45 14.44 -18.92
C TRP A 253 -12.03 13.29 -19.74
N ASN A 254 -12.61 13.59 -20.91
CA ASN A 254 -13.21 12.57 -21.78
C ASN A 254 -12.17 11.63 -22.40
N LEU A 255 -10.96 12.10 -22.71
CA LEU A 255 -9.87 11.24 -23.20
C LEU A 255 -9.46 10.23 -22.13
N ILE A 256 -9.24 10.69 -20.90
CA ILE A 256 -8.88 9.82 -19.78
C ILE A 256 -10.03 8.83 -19.51
N ARG A 257 -11.27 9.31 -19.45
CA ARG A 257 -12.46 8.47 -19.23
C ARG A 257 -12.65 7.42 -20.31
N SER A 258 -12.47 7.79 -21.57
CA SER A 258 -12.56 6.84 -22.69
C SER A 258 -11.52 5.73 -22.57
N GLU A 259 -10.30 6.08 -22.18
CA GLU A 259 -9.21 5.11 -21.98
C GLU A 259 -9.48 4.18 -20.81
N VAL A 260 -9.94 4.73 -19.66
CA VAL A 260 -10.25 3.93 -18.46
C VAL A 260 -11.38 2.94 -18.71
N ASN A 261 -12.40 3.34 -19.48
CA ASN A 261 -13.59 2.53 -19.73
C ASN A 261 -13.43 1.55 -20.91
N GLN A 262 -12.31 1.58 -21.65
CA GLN A 262 -12.01 0.61 -22.71
C GLN A 262 -11.48 -0.70 -22.10
N ASN A 263 -12.28 -1.75 -22.14
CA ASN A 263 -11.88 -3.07 -21.66
C ASN A 263 -10.75 -3.65 -22.54
N GLY A 264 -9.59 -3.92 -21.94
CA GLY A 264 -8.50 -4.69 -22.55
C GLY A 264 -7.53 -3.89 -23.43
N ALA A 265 -7.69 -2.58 -23.62
CA ALA A 265 -6.71 -1.75 -24.30
C ALA A 265 -5.56 -1.31 -23.36
N GLN A 266 -4.35 -1.25 -23.89
CA GLN A 266 -3.23 -0.70 -23.14
C GLN A 266 -3.48 0.80 -22.91
N ARG A 267 -3.49 1.23 -21.64
CA ARG A 267 -3.70 2.62 -21.26
C ARG A 267 -2.47 3.46 -21.65
N VAL A 268 -2.69 4.53 -22.40
CA VAL A 268 -1.64 5.42 -22.90
C VAL A 268 -1.29 6.52 -21.89
N PHE A 269 -2.30 7.08 -21.24
CA PHE A 269 -2.14 8.17 -20.27
C PHE A 269 -2.08 7.68 -18.84
N ASP A 270 -2.93 6.72 -18.47
CA ASP A 270 -2.92 6.06 -17.18
C ASP A 270 -2.08 4.77 -17.24
N THR A 271 -0.79 4.91 -17.59
CA THR A 271 0.14 3.79 -17.78
C THR A 271 0.24 2.87 -16.55
N ASP A 272 0.04 3.43 -15.37
CA ASP A 272 0.15 2.69 -14.10
C ASP A 272 -1.18 2.09 -13.65
N SER A 273 -2.24 2.24 -14.47
CA SER A 273 -3.61 1.76 -14.18
C SER A 273 -4.11 2.20 -12.79
N VAL A 274 -3.83 3.45 -12.44
CA VAL A 274 -4.13 4.03 -11.12
C VAL A 274 -5.62 4.31 -10.95
N ILE A 275 -6.31 4.70 -12.04
CA ILE A 275 -7.74 5.03 -12.01
C ILE A 275 -8.55 3.73 -11.95
N ASP A 276 -9.40 3.62 -10.92
CA ASP A 276 -10.34 2.50 -10.76
C ASP A 276 -11.61 2.73 -11.58
N GLU A 277 -12.27 3.85 -11.38
CA GLU A 277 -13.51 4.20 -12.07
C GLU A 277 -13.50 5.66 -12.49
N MET A 278 -14.04 5.96 -13.65
CA MET A 278 -14.21 7.33 -14.13
C MET A 278 -15.55 7.54 -14.81
N THR A 279 -16.36 8.42 -14.22
CA THR A 279 -17.68 8.83 -14.71
C THR A 279 -17.63 10.20 -15.41
N LEU A 280 -18.77 10.77 -15.75
CA LEU A 280 -18.84 12.13 -16.30
C LEU A 280 -18.41 13.19 -15.28
N ASP A 281 -18.70 12.95 -14.00
CA ASP A 281 -18.59 13.95 -12.94
C ASP A 281 -17.56 13.60 -11.86
N HIS A 282 -17.09 12.33 -11.81
CA HIS A 282 -16.21 11.82 -10.77
C HIS A 282 -15.15 10.90 -11.34
N VAL A 283 -13.98 10.91 -10.69
CA VAL A 283 -12.90 9.91 -10.86
C VAL A 283 -12.55 9.35 -9.48
N THR A 284 -12.40 8.02 -9.40
CA THR A 284 -11.89 7.32 -8.24
C THR A 284 -10.59 6.65 -8.59
N TRP A 285 -9.64 6.65 -7.67
CA TRP A 285 -8.34 6.03 -7.90
C TRP A 285 -7.76 5.49 -6.60
N PHE A 286 -6.94 4.46 -6.73
CA PHE A 286 -6.14 3.97 -5.61
C PHE A 286 -4.93 4.89 -5.44
N GLY A 287 -4.89 5.63 -4.33
CA GLY A 287 -3.72 6.41 -3.93
C GLY A 287 -2.58 5.49 -3.47
N ARG A 288 -1.45 6.07 -3.13
CA ARG A 288 -0.39 5.35 -2.42
C ARG A 288 -0.90 4.96 -1.02
N GLY A 289 -1.39 3.75 -0.89
CA GLY A 289 -2.11 3.21 0.28
C GLY A 289 -3.61 3.09 -0.01
N ASP A 290 -4.26 2.04 0.48
CA ASP A 290 -5.62 1.58 0.18
C ASP A 290 -6.80 2.57 0.38
N ALA A 291 -6.54 3.85 0.52
CA ALA A 291 -7.60 4.82 0.51
C ALA A 291 -8.07 5.02 -0.93
N GLU A 292 -9.29 4.59 -1.20
CA GLU A 292 -10.03 5.03 -2.36
C GLU A 292 -10.13 6.56 -2.31
N ASN A 293 -9.42 7.21 -3.23
CA ASN A 293 -9.49 8.65 -3.37
C ASN A 293 -10.49 8.98 -4.47
N SER A 294 -11.20 10.07 -4.29
CA SER A 294 -12.14 10.55 -5.30
C SER A 294 -11.95 12.03 -5.57
N MET A 295 -12.25 12.45 -6.80
CA MET A 295 -12.22 13.84 -7.22
C MET A 295 -13.37 14.13 -8.18
N SER A 296 -14.08 15.24 -7.94
CA SER A 296 -15.08 15.69 -8.90
C SER A 296 -14.43 16.36 -10.13
N TYR A 297 -15.12 16.32 -11.25
CA TYR A 297 -14.70 17.05 -12.47
C TYR A 297 -14.47 18.55 -12.20
N ASP A 298 -15.26 19.16 -11.33
CA ASP A 298 -15.12 20.59 -11.00
C ASP A 298 -13.84 20.86 -10.22
N SER A 299 -13.48 19.99 -9.26
CA SER A 299 -12.20 20.06 -8.53
C SER A 299 -11.01 19.82 -9.47
N PHE A 300 -11.09 18.81 -10.36
CA PHE A 300 -10.09 18.58 -11.39
C PHE A 300 -9.85 19.83 -12.23
N ARG A 301 -10.92 20.45 -12.74
CA ARG A 301 -10.85 21.62 -13.62
C ARG A 301 -10.27 22.85 -12.91
N LYS A 302 -10.71 23.13 -11.66
CA LYS A 302 -10.37 24.35 -10.93
C LYS A 302 -8.99 24.30 -10.26
N ASN A 303 -8.56 23.12 -9.84
CA ASN A 303 -7.35 22.93 -9.06
C ASN A 303 -6.28 22.19 -9.89
N THR A 304 -6.46 20.88 -10.06
CA THR A 304 -5.44 20.01 -10.67
C THR A 304 -4.99 20.45 -12.06
N LEU A 305 -5.95 20.80 -12.93
CA LEU A 305 -5.62 21.20 -14.29
C LEU A 305 -4.98 22.58 -14.38
N VAL A 306 -5.31 23.49 -13.47
CA VAL A 306 -4.67 24.82 -13.39
C VAL A 306 -3.20 24.66 -13.04
N ASP A 307 -2.90 23.87 -12.02
CA ASP A 307 -1.54 23.61 -11.56
C ASP A 307 -0.69 22.93 -12.66
N VAL A 308 -1.26 21.92 -13.34
CA VAL A 308 -0.58 21.23 -14.44
C VAL A 308 -0.29 22.18 -15.61
N ARG A 309 -1.23 23.04 -15.99
CA ARG A 309 -1.00 24.03 -17.05
C ARG A 309 0.05 25.07 -16.69
N GLU A 310 0.07 25.48 -15.45
CA GLU A 310 1.10 26.40 -14.96
C GLU A 310 2.48 25.77 -15.04
N LEU A 311 2.58 24.48 -14.69
CA LEU A 311 3.81 23.68 -14.83
C LEU A 311 4.31 23.65 -16.27
N ILE A 312 3.41 23.38 -17.22
CA ILE A 312 3.78 23.28 -18.66
C ILE A 312 4.20 24.64 -19.23
N ARG A 313 3.60 25.74 -18.79
CA ARG A 313 3.96 27.09 -19.25
C ARG A 313 5.34 27.56 -18.77
N ARG A 314 5.83 26.97 -17.67
CA ARG A 314 7.14 27.32 -17.10
C ARG A 314 8.30 26.49 -17.65
N LYS A 315 7.98 25.43 -18.42
CA LYS A 315 8.95 24.59 -19.12
C LYS A 315 9.26 25.18 -20.50
#